data_1483adbef9e2d4a6d62b1731450eb297
#
_entry.id   1483adbef9e2d4a6d62b1731450eb297
#
_cell.length_a   1.000
_cell.length_b   1.000
_cell.length_c   1.000
_cell.angle_alpha   90.00
_cell.angle_beta   90.00
_cell.angle_gamma   90.00
#
_symmetry.space_group_name_H-M   'P 1'
#
loop_
_entity.id
_entity.type
_entity.pdbx_description
1 polymer ?
#
loop_
_entity_poly.entity_id
_entity_poly.type
_entity_poly.pdbx_seq_one_letter_code
_entity_poly.pdbx_strand_id
1 'polypeptide(L)'
;MSGTVLYFVPRAELEPQENLDAFVELCRQSEVLGARLQFDENVWDTGNRKGHNGRLRAIFSTMEAASQDMPEPSMPPQFLDFAKAVLVYLQDSRPVNSQAVRISALRYLEASLREWGKGSRPTAVNEDVLDTAVELAHKNVSAGVAYRVAGQLKIVADMMGSKGFITLRQPWEHGLKKPRELGSRISKEALTARQSKMPSAAALRALGGIFQDAIAPRDVLVSSGTALMTCAPERINEVLRLTHNCIENGDGRFAGHVGLRWAGSKGANDTIKWLPTVMTPVAKQAVANLMAVTQPAQDIAA
;
A
#
# COMPACT_ATOMS: atom_id res chain seq x y z
N MET A 1 2.58 -22.48 -5.62
CA MET A 1 1.65 -22.43 -6.73
C MET A 1 2.26 -21.52 -7.78
N SER A 2 2.58 -22.03 -8.95
CA SER A 2 3.07 -21.25 -10.10
C SER A 2 1.89 -20.42 -10.61
N GLY A 3 1.84 -19.14 -10.27
CA GLY A 3 0.84 -18.24 -10.82
C GLY A 3 1.10 -18.06 -12.31
N THR A 4 0.11 -18.36 -13.13
CA THR A 4 0.18 -18.05 -14.56
C THR A 4 0.15 -16.53 -14.70
N VAL A 5 1.23 -15.94 -15.20
CA VAL A 5 1.30 -14.49 -15.45
C VAL A 5 0.27 -14.12 -16.52
N LEU A 6 -0.54 -13.09 -16.25
CA LEU A 6 -1.50 -12.56 -17.22
C LEU A 6 -0.75 -11.94 -18.39
N TYR A 7 -0.85 -12.54 -19.54
CA TYR A 7 -0.22 -12.06 -20.76
C TYR A 7 -1.27 -11.71 -21.81
N PHE A 8 -1.39 -10.43 -22.14
CA PHE A 8 -2.29 -9.95 -23.18
C PHE A 8 -1.48 -9.40 -24.36
N VAL A 9 -1.76 -9.92 -25.54
CA VAL A 9 -1.21 -9.43 -26.81
C VAL A 9 -2.35 -8.80 -27.61
N PRO A 10 -2.26 -7.50 -27.94
CA PRO A 10 -3.25 -6.85 -28.80
C PRO A 10 -3.18 -7.45 -30.20
N ARG A 11 -4.31 -7.54 -30.88
CA ARG A 11 -4.40 -7.99 -32.27
C ARG A 11 -4.45 -6.74 -33.16
N ALA A 12 -3.52 -6.66 -34.10
CA ALA A 12 -3.37 -5.49 -34.96
C ALA A 12 -4.56 -5.28 -35.91
N GLU A 13 -5.29 -6.35 -36.21
CA GLU A 13 -6.50 -6.34 -37.05
C GLU A 13 -7.76 -5.89 -36.32
N LEU A 14 -7.74 -5.80 -34.99
CA LEU A 14 -8.90 -5.38 -34.20
C LEU A 14 -8.90 -3.89 -33.93
N GLU A 15 -10.09 -3.31 -33.89
CA GLU A 15 -10.28 -1.95 -33.45
C GLU A 15 -9.93 -1.80 -31.95
N PRO A 16 -9.56 -0.57 -31.50
CA PRO A 16 -9.19 -0.33 -30.10
C PRO A 16 -10.20 -0.81 -29.07
N GLN A 17 -11.50 -0.71 -29.35
CA GLN A 17 -12.56 -1.18 -28.47
C GLN A 17 -12.59 -2.71 -28.38
N GLU A 18 -12.41 -3.41 -29.49
CA GLU A 18 -12.38 -4.87 -29.52
C GLU A 18 -11.17 -5.44 -28.75
N ASN A 19 -10.01 -4.77 -28.87
CA ASN A 19 -8.83 -5.10 -28.06
C ASN A 19 -9.09 -4.87 -26.58
N LEU A 20 -9.76 -3.78 -26.21
CA LEU A 20 -10.14 -3.50 -24.84
C LEU A 20 -11.11 -4.54 -24.29
N ASP A 21 -12.14 -4.91 -25.04
CA ASP A 21 -13.14 -5.90 -24.62
C ASP A 21 -12.48 -7.27 -24.39
N ALA A 22 -11.59 -7.70 -25.27
CA ALA A 22 -10.82 -8.93 -25.12
C ALA A 22 -9.89 -8.88 -23.87
N PHE A 23 -9.31 -7.73 -23.57
CA PHE A 23 -8.50 -7.54 -22.37
C PHE A 23 -9.32 -7.61 -21.09
N VAL A 24 -10.50 -6.96 -21.08
CA VAL A 24 -11.42 -7.00 -19.94
C VAL A 24 -11.84 -8.45 -19.67
N GLU A 25 -12.20 -9.21 -20.70
CA GLU A 25 -12.62 -10.60 -20.55
C GLU A 25 -11.48 -11.49 -20.02
N LEU A 26 -10.26 -11.32 -20.50
CA LEU A 26 -9.08 -11.99 -19.94
C LEU A 26 -8.90 -11.71 -18.44
N CYS A 27 -9.04 -10.44 -18.05
CA CYS A 27 -8.88 -10.04 -16.66
C CYS A 27 -10.05 -10.52 -15.77
N ARG A 28 -11.26 -10.61 -16.31
CA ARG A 28 -12.45 -11.14 -15.62
C ARG A 28 -12.27 -12.58 -15.18
N GLN A 29 -11.57 -13.37 -15.98
CA GLN A 29 -11.30 -14.79 -15.71
C GLN A 29 -10.12 -15.01 -14.75
N SER A 30 -9.43 -13.94 -14.35
CA SER A 30 -8.19 -14.03 -13.55
C SER A 30 -8.46 -14.15 -12.06
N GLU A 31 -7.74 -15.05 -11.40
CA GLU A 31 -7.72 -15.23 -9.94
C GLU A 31 -6.57 -14.49 -9.23
N VAL A 32 -5.88 -13.59 -9.89
CA VAL A 32 -4.72 -12.84 -9.31
C VAL A 32 -5.06 -12.17 -7.97
N LEU A 33 -6.27 -11.68 -7.84
CA LEU A 33 -6.76 -11.06 -6.61
C LEU A 33 -7.44 -12.04 -5.65
N GLY A 34 -7.52 -13.32 -6.02
CA GLY A 34 -8.11 -14.43 -5.27
C GLY A 34 -9.48 -14.83 -5.78
N ALA A 35 -9.80 -16.14 -5.68
CA ALA A 35 -11.02 -16.76 -6.18
C ALA A 35 -12.35 -16.24 -5.58
N ARG A 36 -12.29 -15.40 -4.55
CA ARG A 36 -13.47 -14.80 -3.90
C ARG A 36 -13.88 -13.44 -4.47
N LEU A 37 -13.08 -12.86 -5.38
CA LEU A 37 -13.42 -11.58 -5.98
C LEU A 37 -14.39 -11.79 -7.12
N GLN A 38 -15.57 -11.23 -6.97
CA GLN A 38 -16.55 -11.15 -8.04
C GLN A 38 -16.28 -9.89 -8.84
N PHE A 39 -15.90 -10.07 -10.12
CA PHE A 39 -15.56 -8.95 -10.99
C PHE A 39 -16.73 -7.94 -11.11
N ASP A 40 -17.96 -8.40 -10.97
CA ASP A 40 -19.15 -7.56 -11.08
C ASP A 40 -19.41 -6.67 -9.85
N GLU A 41 -18.80 -6.97 -8.70
CA GLU A 41 -18.93 -6.13 -7.50
C GLU A 41 -18.12 -4.83 -7.61
N ASN A 42 -18.71 -3.70 -7.14
CA ASN A 42 -18.05 -2.38 -7.14
C ASN A 42 -17.16 -2.13 -5.93
N VAL A 43 -17.16 -3.03 -4.98
CA VAL A 43 -16.29 -3.00 -3.80
C VAL A 43 -15.55 -4.32 -3.71
N TRP A 44 -14.24 -4.27 -3.89
CA TRP A 44 -13.38 -5.43 -3.73
C TRP A 44 -12.67 -5.39 -2.38
N ASP A 45 -12.79 -6.48 -1.65
CA ASP A 45 -12.16 -6.65 -0.34
C ASP A 45 -11.63 -8.07 -0.21
N THR A 46 -10.33 -8.22 -0.40
CA THR A 46 -9.69 -9.54 -0.38
C THR A 46 -9.47 -10.10 1.03
N GLY A 47 -9.83 -9.34 2.08
CA GLY A 47 -9.48 -9.71 3.45
C GLY A 47 -7.97 -9.75 3.70
N ASN A 48 -7.57 -10.34 4.81
CA ASN A 48 -6.15 -10.56 5.10
C ASN A 48 -5.63 -11.72 4.25
N ARG A 49 -4.71 -11.45 3.34
CA ARG A 49 -4.02 -12.51 2.58
C ARG A 49 -2.97 -13.20 3.45
N LYS A 50 -2.97 -14.55 3.48
CA LYS A 50 -1.86 -15.31 4.04
C LYS A 50 -0.55 -14.88 3.34
N GLY A 51 0.41 -14.37 4.10
CA GLY A 51 1.73 -13.95 3.61
C GLY A 51 1.83 -12.52 3.07
N HIS A 52 0.73 -11.76 3.02
CA HIS A 52 0.74 -10.34 2.65
C HIS A 52 0.16 -9.47 3.77
N ASN A 53 0.94 -8.50 4.23
CA ASN A 53 0.50 -7.51 5.21
C ASN A 53 -0.42 -6.50 4.52
N GLY A 54 -1.71 -6.74 4.51
CA GLY A 54 -2.66 -5.74 4.06
C GLY A 54 -3.93 -6.34 3.48
N ARG A 55 -5.04 -5.76 3.89
CA ARG A 55 -6.33 -5.91 3.27
C ARG A 55 -6.29 -5.14 1.95
N LEU A 56 -6.43 -5.83 0.83
CA LEU A 56 -6.59 -5.14 -0.44
C LEU A 56 -8.05 -4.71 -0.51
N ARG A 57 -8.29 -3.40 -0.47
CA ARG A 57 -9.60 -2.80 -0.68
C ARG A 57 -9.55 -1.91 -1.90
N ALA A 58 -10.45 -2.13 -2.84
CA ALA A 58 -10.65 -1.30 -4.02
C ALA A 58 -12.14 -0.93 -4.13
N ILE A 59 -12.42 0.35 -4.24
CA ILE A 59 -13.78 0.89 -4.35
C ILE A 59 -13.84 1.72 -5.63
N PHE A 60 -14.69 1.30 -6.55
CA PHE A 60 -14.78 1.86 -7.90
C PHE A 60 -15.82 2.99 -7.98
N SER A 61 -15.69 4.00 -7.10
CA SER A 61 -16.51 5.20 -7.12
C SER A 61 -15.84 6.32 -7.91
N THR A 62 -16.63 7.29 -8.35
CA THR A 62 -16.15 8.51 -9.03
C THR A 62 -15.56 9.52 -8.05
N MET A 63 -15.11 10.66 -8.57
CA MET A 63 -14.58 11.78 -7.77
C MET A 63 -15.66 12.46 -6.90
N GLU A 64 -16.93 12.34 -7.25
CA GLU A 64 -18.06 12.92 -6.54
C GLU A 64 -18.47 12.14 -5.28
N ALA A 65 -17.90 10.96 -5.07
CA ALA A 65 -18.13 10.21 -3.83
C ALA A 65 -17.71 11.03 -2.61
N ALA A 66 -18.55 11.04 -1.56
CA ALA A 66 -18.34 11.84 -0.36
C ALA A 66 -17.00 11.53 0.36
N SER A 67 -16.48 10.31 0.15
CA SER A 67 -15.12 9.93 0.56
C SER A 67 -14.61 8.80 -0.35
N GLN A 68 -13.32 8.52 -0.28
CA GLN A 68 -12.73 7.39 -1.02
C GLN A 68 -13.24 6.01 -0.55
N ASP A 69 -13.90 5.95 0.59
CA ASP A 69 -14.45 4.72 1.18
C ASP A 69 -15.92 4.50 0.82
N MET A 70 -16.56 5.44 0.15
CA MET A 70 -17.95 5.32 -0.29
C MET A 70 -18.03 4.72 -1.70
N PRO A 71 -18.91 3.72 -1.92
CA PRO A 71 -19.04 3.07 -3.23
C PRO A 71 -19.82 3.89 -4.25
N GLU A 72 -20.60 4.88 -3.80
CA GLU A 72 -21.46 5.68 -4.67
C GLU A 72 -21.04 7.17 -4.70
N PRO A 73 -21.23 7.84 -5.83
CA PRO A 73 -21.62 7.27 -7.11
C PRO A 73 -20.53 6.40 -7.74
N SER A 74 -20.91 5.26 -8.31
CA SER A 74 -19.96 4.35 -8.94
C SER A 74 -19.48 4.87 -10.30
N MET A 75 -18.32 4.40 -10.76
CA MET A 75 -17.84 4.69 -12.12
C MET A 75 -18.85 4.20 -13.15
N PRO A 76 -19.02 4.92 -14.29
CA PRO A 76 -19.88 4.47 -15.39
C PRO A 76 -19.48 3.07 -15.91
N PRO A 77 -20.43 2.23 -16.32
CA PRO A 77 -20.15 0.82 -16.63
C PRO A 77 -19.00 0.60 -17.62
N GLN A 78 -18.94 1.39 -18.69
CA GLN A 78 -17.86 1.27 -19.69
C GLN A 78 -16.46 1.54 -19.11
N PHE A 79 -16.35 2.49 -18.19
CA PHE A 79 -15.08 2.80 -17.51
C PHE A 79 -14.82 1.85 -16.35
N LEU A 80 -15.86 1.39 -15.68
CA LEU A 80 -15.80 0.50 -14.53
C LEU A 80 -15.09 -0.83 -14.86
N ASP A 81 -15.51 -1.48 -15.94
CA ASP A 81 -14.91 -2.74 -16.38
C ASP A 81 -13.44 -2.57 -16.78
N PHE A 82 -13.11 -1.48 -17.46
CA PHE A 82 -11.73 -1.09 -17.74
C PHE A 82 -10.93 -0.89 -16.44
N ALA A 83 -11.46 -0.11 -15.48
CA ALA A 83 -10.79 0.17 -14.21
C ALA A 83 -10.49 -1.11 -13.42
N LYS A 84 -11.44 -2.03 -13.39
CA LYS A 84 -11.30 -3.35 -12.77
C LYS A 84 -10.22 -4.19 -13.46
N ALA A 85 -10.26 -4.27 -14.79
CA ALA A 85 -9.28 -5.00 -15.59
C ALA A 85 -7.85 -4.44 -15.40
N VAL A 86 -7.69 -3.11 -15.40
CA VAL A 86 -6.41 -2.44 -15.11
C VAL A 86 -5.86 -2.84 -13.74
N LEU A 87 -6.71 -2.86 -12.70
CA LEU A 87 -6.26 -3.26 -11.37
C LEU A 87 -5.78 -4.71 -11.33
N VAL A 88 -6.53 -5.63 -11.94
CA VAL A 88 -6.16 -7.05 -12.03
C VAL A 88 -4.83 -7.21 -12.74
N TYR A 89 -4.70 -6.65 -13.93
CA TYR A 89 -3.50 -6.75 -14.76
C TYR A 89 -2.26 -6.13 -14.11
N LEU A 90 -2.41 -4.93 -13.53
CA LEU A 90 -1.31 -4.28 -12.83
C LEU A 90 -0.96 -4.97 -11.50
N GLN A 91 -1.90 -5.66 -10.87
CA GLN A 91 -1.59 -6.41 -9.66
C GLN A 91 -0.82 -7.69 -9.96
N ASP A 92 -1.04 -8.29 -11.11
CA ASP A 92 -0.25 -9.43 -11.58
C ASP A 92 1.19 -9.02 -11.92
N SER A 93 1.34 -8.01 -12.78
CA SER A 93 2.64 -7.60 -13.32
C SER A 93 3.48 -6.75 -12.35
N ARG A 94 2.82 -5.94 -11.49
CA ARG A 94 3.44 -5.00 -10.54
C ARG A 94 2.68 -4.98 -9.22
N PRO A 95 2.77 -6.02 -8.40
CA PRO A 95 1.98 -6.13 -7.17
C PRO A 95 2.27 -5.00 -6.19
N VAL A 96 1.21 -4.44 -5.60
CA VAL A 96 1.27 -3.43 -4.54
C VAL A 96 0.40 -3.83 -3.36
N ASN A 97 0.75 -3.34 -2.17
CA ASN A 97 -0.01 -3.62 -0.94
C ASN A 97 -1.28 -2.77 -0.80
N SER A 98 -1.39 -1.67 -1.56
CA SER A 98 -2.54 -0.79 -1.51
C SER A 98 -2.88 -0.29 -2.91
N GLN A 99 -4.16 -0.39 -3.28
CA GLN A 99 -4.66 0.09 -4.57
C GLN A 99 -5.09 1.57 -4.54
N ALA A 100 -5.02 2.24 -3.41
CA ALA A 100 -5.55 3.59 -3.23
C ALA A 100 -5.07 4.60 -4.29
N VAL A 101 -3.77 4.60 -4.61
CA VAL A 101 -3.21 5.54 -5.60
C VAL A 101 -3.62 5.16 -7.03
N ARG A 102 -3.74 3.85 -7.34
CA ARG A 102 -4.23 3.38 -8.65
C ARG A 102 -5.69 3.76 -8.86
N ILE A 103 -6.53 3.51 -7.85
CA ILE A 103 -7.94 3.91 -7.89
C ILE A 103 -8.07 5.42 -8.02
N SER A 104 -7.28 6.21 -7.28
CA SER A 104 -7.31 7.66 -7.42
C SER A 104 -6.93 8.10 -8.84
N ALA A 105 -5.92 7.48 -9.46
CA ALA A 105 -5.56 7.77 -10.85
C ALA A 105 -6.71 7.48 -11.82
N LEU A 106 -7.38 6.34 -11.64
CA LEU A 106 -8.54 5.97 -12.48
C LEU A 106 -9.73 6.92 -12.27
N ARG A 107 -9.98 7.38 -11.04
CA ARG A 107 -11.01 8.40 -10.75
C ARG A 107 -10.73 9.72 -11.49
N TYR A 108 -9.49 10.21 -11.45
CA TYR A 108 -9.12 11.43 -12.15
C TYR A 108 -9.18 11.27 -13.67
N LEU A 109 -8.81 10.09 -14.18
CA LEU A 109 -8.92 9.78 -15.61
C LEU A 109 -10.38 9.76 -16.07
N GLU A 110 -11.27 9.13 -15.31
CA GLU A 110 -12.71 9.10 -15.58
C GLU A 110 -13.30 10.51 -15.54
N ALA A 111 -13.00 11.31 -14.51
CA ALA A 111 -13.47 12.67 -14.38
C ALA A 111 -13.00 13.55 -15.55
N SER A 112 -11.76 13.41 -15.98
CA SER A 112 -11.22 14.11 -17.14
C SER A 112 -11.94 13.74 -18.44
N LEU A 113 -12.22 12.45 -18.67
CA LEU A 113 -13.00 12.00 -19.83
C LEU A 113 -14.39 12.64 -19.87
N ARG A 114 -15.02 12.81 -18.72
CA ARG A 114 -16.33 13.51 -18.62
C ARG A 114 -16.20 15.02 -18.92
N GLU A 115 -15.17 15.69 -18.39
CA GLU A 115 -14.92 17.10 -18.69
C GLU A 115 -14.75 17.34 -20.18
N TRP A 116 -14.08 16.43 -20.89
CA TRP A 116 -13.91 16.48 -22.34
C TRP A 116 -15.13 15.99 -23.15
N GLY A 117 -16.26 15.69 -22.51
CA GLY A 117 -17.45 15.18 -23.17
C GLY A 117 -17.25 13.83 -23.87
N LYS A 118 -16.25 13.05 -23.46
CA LYS A 118 -15.88 11.76 -24.06
C LYS A 118 -16.74 10.59 -23.55
N GLY A 119 -17.74 10.84 -22.68
CA GLY A 119 -18.66 9.82 -22.20
C GLY A 119 -18.00 8.70 -21.39
N SER A 120 -16.92 8.98 -20.68
CA SER A 120 -16.14 8.01 -19.87
C SER A 120 -15.66 6.79 -20.66
N ARG A 121 -15.45 6.91 -21.98
CA ARG A 121 -14.93 5.84 -22.84
C ARG A 121 -13.40 5.75 -22.73
N PRO A 122 -12.83 4.62 -22.24
CA PRO A 122 -11.37 4.49 -22.11
C PRO A 122 -10.62 4.67 -23.43
N THR A 123 -11.16 4.19 -24.55
CA THR A 123 -10.53 4.33 -25.88
C THR A 123 -10.50 5.75 -26.41
N ALA A 124 -11.18 6.69 -25.76
CA ALA A 124 -11.15 8.11 -26.11
C ALA A 124 -10.06 8.91 -25.35
N VAL A 125 -9.24 8.24 -24.54
CA VAL A 125 -8.10 8.86 -23.86
C VAL A 125 -7.06 9.31 -24.88
N ASN A 126 -6.59 10.54 -24.72
CA ASN A 126 -5.49 11.16 -25.46
C ASN A 126 -4.63 11.99 -24.50
N GLU A 127 -3.64 12.69 -25.01
CA GLU A 127 -2.71 13.50 -24.22
C GLU A 127 -3.45 14.57 -23.41
N ASP A 128 -4.42 15.28 -24.01
CA ASP A 128 -5.18 16.36 -23.33
C ASP A 128 -6.01 15.82 -22.17
N VAL A 129 -6.61 14.65 -22.31
CA VAL A 129 -7.35 13.96 -21.24
C VAL A 129 -6.39 13.59 -20.10
N LEU A 130 -5.20 13.09 -20.43
CA LEU A 130 -4.20 12.72 -19.42
C LEU A 130 -3.68 13.95 -18.67
N ASP A 131 -3.41 15.05 -19.38
CA ASP A 131 -2.96 16.31 -18.78
C ASP A 131 -4.03 16.90 -17.86
N THR A 132 -5.28 16.91 -18.30
CA THR A 132 -6.42 17.34 -17.45
C THR A 132 -6.57 16.47 -16.19
N ALA A 133 -6.39 15.16 -16.30
CA ALA A 133 -6.43 14.27 -15.14
C ALA A 133 -5.32 14.60 -14.11
N VAL A 134 -4.14 14.98 -14.58
CA VAL A 134 -3.04 15.44 -13.71
C VAL A 134 -3.36 16.77 -13.06
N GLU A 135 -3.93 17.72 -13.82
CA GLU A 135 -4.37 19.01 -13.28
C GLU A 135 -5.45 18.86 -12.20
N LEU A 136 -6.45 18.01 -12.45
CA LEU A 136 -7.48 17.68 -11.46
C LEU A 136 -6.87 17.11 -10.18
N ALA A 137 -5.91 16.18 -10.32
CA ALA A 137 -5.20 15.65 -9.16
C ALA A 137 -4.44 16.75 -8.42
N HIS A 138 -3.74 17.64 -9.15
CA HIS A 138 -2.96 18.71 -8.55
C HIS A 138 -3.82 19.74 -7.80
N LYS A 139 -5.05 19.98 -8.25
CA LYS A 139 -6.03 20.87 -7.58
C LYS A 139 -6.62 20.26 -6.31
N ASN A 140 -6.81 18.93 -6.27
CA ASN A 140 -7.60 18.27 -5.22
C ASN A 140 -6.78 17.62 -4.11
N VAL A 141 -5.49 17.31 -4.34
CA VAL A 141 -4.65 16.64 -3.34
C VAL A 141 -3.29 17.32 -3.20
N SER A 142 -2.54 16.94 -2.14
CA SER A 142 -1.19 17.50 -1.93
C SER A 142 -0.25 17.16 -3.09
N ALA A 143 0.74 18.02 -3.34
CA ALA A 143 1.72 17.84 -4.41
C ALA A 143 2.39 16.45 -4.42
N GLY A 144 2.67 15.87 -3.23
CA GLY A 144 3.23 14.52 -3.10
C GLY A 144 2.26 13.41 -3.52
N VAL A 145 0.97 13.59 -3.27
CA VAL A 145 -0.08 12.66 -3.71
C VAL A 145 -0.31 12.83 -5.20
N ALA A 146 -0.44 14.07 -5.70
CA ALA A 146 -0.60 14.38 -7.13
C ALA A 146 0.54 13.77 -7.98
N TYR A 147 1.79 13.91 -7.54
CA TYR A 147 2.93 13.29 -8.21
C TYR A 147 2.81 11.75 -8.29
N ARG A 148 2.34 11.10 -7.22
CA ARG A 148 2.13 9.63 -7.22
C ARG A 148 0.97 9.21 -8.11
N VAL A 149 -0.11 9.98 -8.12
CA VAL A 149 -1.26 9.77 -9.02
C VAL A 149 -0.82 9.91 -10.47
N ALA A 150 -0.10 10.99 -10.81
CA ALA A 150 0.42 11.22 -12.15
C ALA A 150 1.34 10.08 -12.62
N GLY A 151 2.18 9.54 -11.72
CA GLY A 151 2.98 8.36 -12.01
C GLY A 151 2.15 7.09 -12.28
N GLN A 152 1.00 6.93 -11.64
CA GLN A 152 0.08 5.83 -11.97
C GLN A 152 -0.66 6.08 -13.30
N LEU A 153 -1.05 7.32 -13.58
CA LEU A 153 -1.62 7.70 -14.89
C LEU A 153 -0.66 7.37 -16.03
N LYS A 154 0.65 7.66 -15.85
CA LYS A 154 1.66 7.26 -16.84
C LYS A 154 1.70 5.75 -17.05
N ILE A 155 1.70 4.96 -15.98
CA ILE A 155 1.69 3.49 -16.10
C ILE A 155 0.45 3.00 -16.85
N VAL A 156 -0.72 3.61 -16.57
CA VAL A 156 -1.97 3.28 -17.27
C VAL A 156 -1.89 3.69 -18.74
N ALA A 157 -1.42 4.90 -19.05
CA ALA A 157 -1.27 5.40 -20.43
C ALA A 157 -0.30 4.52 -21.25
N ASP A 158 0.87 4.18 -20.69
CA ASP A 158 1.85 3.29 -21.33
C ASP A 158 1.23 1.90 -21.60
N MET A 159 0.48 1.37 -20.64
CA MET A 159 -0.24 0.11 -20.81
C MET A 159 -1.29 0.22 -21.91
N MET A 160 -2.14 1.25 -21.90
CA MET A 160 -3.20 1.43 -22.88
C MET A 160 -2.62 1.55 -24.30
N GLY A 161 -1.54 2.31 -24.49
CA GLY A 161 -0.84 2.41 -25.76
C GLY A 161 -0.24 1.08 -26.20
N SER A 162 0.48 0.38 -25.32
CA SER A 162 1.10 -0.92 -25.61
C SER A 162 0.09 -2.04 -25.88
N LYS A 163 -1.15 -1.90 -25.42
CA LYS A 163 -2.23 -2.86 -25.62
C LYS A 163 -3.19 -2.48 -26.75
N GLY A 164 -2.90 -1.43 -27.49
CA GLY A 164 -3.68 -1.03 -28.65
C GLY A 164 -5.06 -0.45 -28.34
N PHE A 165 -5.28 0.06 -27.09
CA PHE A 165 -6.55 0.68 -26.71
C PHE A 165 -6.61 2.16 -27.13
N ILE A 166 -5.45 2.81 -27.19
CA ILE A 166 -5.29 4.21 -27.61
C ILE A 166 -4.04 4.35 -28.46
N THR A 167 -4.01 5.44 -29.24
CA THR A 167 -2.81 5.86 -29.97
C THR A 167 -2.38 7.23 -29.45
N LEU A 168 -1.18 7.29 -28.87
CA LEU A 168 -0.54 8.54 -28.45
C LEU A 168 0.51 8.94 -29.49
N ARG A 169 0.68 10.25 -29.74
CA ARG A 169 1.67 10.77 -30.70
C ARG A 169 3.10 10.47 -30.28
N GLN A 170 3.32 10.43 -28.96
CA GLN A 170 4.60 10.09 -28.32
C GLN A 170 4.34 9.49 -26.93
N PRO A 171 5.32 8.84 -26.31
CA PRO A 171 5.19 8.42 -24.91
C PRO A 171 4.82 9.61 -24.03
N TRP A 172 3.68 9.51 -23.35
CA TRP A 172 3.18 10.61 -22.53
C TRP A 172 3.94 10.71 -21.20
N GLU A 173 4.28 11.95 -20.80
CA GLU A 173 4.93 12.28 -19.54
C GLU A 173 4.14 13.34 -18.78
N HIS A 174 3.90 13.11 -17.50
CA HIS A 174 3.04 13.98 -16.68
C HIS A 174 3.67 15.35 -16.32
N GLY A 175 4.92 15.61 -16.66
CA GLY A 175 5.59 16.90 -16.45
C GLY A 175 5.81 17.36 -15.01
N LEU A 176 5.22 16.71 -13.99
CA LEU A 176 5.35 17.11 -12.59
C LEU A 176 6.74 16.77 -12.06
N LYS A 177 7.37 17.75 -11.39
CA LYS A 177 8.61 17.50 -10.62
C LYS A 177 8.27 16.82 -9.30
N LYS A 178 9.08 15.80 -8.92
CA LYS A 178 8.94 15.15 -7.62
C LYS A 178 9.07 16.19 -6.51
N PRO A 179 8.04 16.42 -5.69
CA PRO A 179 8.10 17.40 -4.62
C PRO A 179 9.10 16.94 -3.55
N ARG A 180 9.87 17.88 -3.05
CA ARG A 180 10.72 17.63 -1.88
C ARG A 180 9.84 17.66 -0.64
N GLU A 181 9.70 16.50 0.02
CA GLU A 181 8.97 16.41 1.29
C GLU A 181 9.66 17.28 2.36
N LEU A 182 8.84 17.97 3.17
CA LEU A 182 9.35 18.83 4.25
C LEU A 182 10.23 18.04 5.22
N GLY A 183 9.89 16.76 5.47
CA GLY A 183 10.65 15.87 6.35
C GLY A 183 12.07 15.52 5.88
N SER A 184 12.39 15.69 4.59
CA SER A 184 13.73 15.47 4.04
C SER A 184 14.61 16.74 4.00
N ARG A 185 14.07 17.90 4.40
CA ARG A 185 14.80 19.17 4.43
C ARG A 185 15.51 19.36 5.77
N ILE A 186 16.62 20.15 5.75
CA ILE A 186 17.42 20.50 6.93
C ILE A 186 17.04 21.90 7.46
N SER A 187 16.01 22.54 6.90
CA SER A 187 15.59 23.88 7.30
C SER A 187 14.99 23.91 8.71
N LYS A 188 14.93 25.11 9.31
CA LYS A 188 14.31 25.31 10.63
C LYS A 188 12.84 24.88 10.63
N GLU A 189 12.09 25.18 9.57
CA GLU A 189 10.68 24.80 9.40
C GLU A 189 10.53 23.26 9.37
N ALA A 190 11.45 22.57 8.71
CA ALA A 190 11.45 21.12 8.67
C ALA A 190 11.79 20.49 10.02
N LEU A 191 12.69 21.12 10.78
CA LEU A 191 12.99 20.72 12.16
C LEU A 191 11.77 20.91 13.06
N THR A 192 11.12 22.06 13.02
CA THR A 192 9.91 22.35 13.78
C THR A 192 8.79 21.38 13.43
N ALA A 193 8.56 21.11 12.14
CA ALA A 193 7.57 20.14 11.68
C ALA A 193 7.87 18.70 12.11
N ARG A 194 9.15 18.32 12.27
CA ARG A 194 9.53 17.03 12.88
C ARG A 194 9.30 17.04 14.37
N GLN A 195 9.73 18.09 15.07
CA GLN A 195 9.57 18.23 16.52
C GLN A 195 8.09 18.21 16.94
N SER A 196 7.20 18.86 16.16
CA SER A 196 5.75 18.84 16.45
C SER A 196 5.11 17.45 16.33
N LYS A 197 5.76 16.52 15.63
CA LYS A 197 5.32 15.10 15.50
C LYS A 197 5.96 14.18 16.52
N MET A 198 6.96 14.65 17.25
CA MET A 198 7.62 13.86 18.30
C MET A 198 6.77 13.82 19.57
N PRO A 199 6.72 12.68 20.26
CA PRO A 199 6.13 12.63 21.60
C PRO A 199 6.83 13.63 22.52
N SER A 200 6.10 14.19 23.47
CA SER A 200 6.69 15.08 24.48
C SER A 200 7.72 14.33 25.33
N ALA A 201 8.69 15.07 25.92
CA ALA A 201 9.65 14.45 26.83
C ALA A 201 8.98 13.81 28.05
N ALA A 202 7.83 14.32 28.49
CA ALA A 202 7.03 13.71 29.56
C ALA A 202 6.45 12.38 29.12
N ALA A 203 5.88 12.31 27.90
CA ALA A 203 5.35 11.06 27.34
C ALA A 203 6.44 9.98 27.18
N LEU A 204 7.63 10.38 26.71
CA LEU A 204 8.76 9.43 26.59
C LEU A 204 9.21 8.89 27.96
N ARG A 205 9.27 9.75 28.99
CA ARG A 205 9.63 9.33 30.34
C ARG A 205 8.57 8.41 30.96
N ALA A 206 7.29 8.60 30.62
CA ALA A 206 6.20 7.76 31.14
C ALA A 206 6.20 6.33 30.56
N LEU A 207 6.85 6.08 29.42
CA LEU A 207 6.83 4.75 28.77
C LEU A 207 7.33 3.63 29.69
N GLY A 208 8.38 3.89 30.47
CA GLY A 208 8.93 2.91 31.42
C GLY A 208 7.93 2.52 32.52
N GLY A 209 7.27 3.50 33.14
CA GLY A 209 6.22 3.25 34.15
C GLY A 209 5.01 2.54 33.52
N ILE A 210 4.52 2.99 32.37
CA ILE A 210 3.41 2.35 31.66
C ILE A 210 3.73 0.88 31.35
N PHE A 211 4.96 0.58 30.94
CA PHE A 211 5.37 -0.80 30.68
C PHE A 211 5.40 -1.67 31.96
N GLN A 212 5.85 -1.11 33.08
CA GLN A 212 5.91 -1.82 34.37
C GLN A 212 4.54 -2.01 35.01
N ASP A 213 3.67 -1.01 34.91
CA ASP A 213 2.38 -0.97 35.61
C ASP A 213 1.22 -1.57 34.79
N ALA A 214 1.44 -1.96 33.54
CA ALA A 214 0.41 -2.53 32.69
C ALA A 214 -0.06 -3.89 33.21
N ILE A 215 -1.37 -4.04 33.48
CA ILE A 215 -1.99 -5.26 34.01
C ILE A 215 -2.99 -5.83 32.98
N ALA A 216 -3.83 -4.98 32.39
CA ALA A 216 -4.82 -5.44 31.44
C ALA A 216 -4.14 -6.04 30.17
N PRO A 217 -4.62 -7.19 29.64
CA PRO A 217 -3.98 -7.86 28.50
C PRO A 217 -3.69 -6.97 27.30
N ARG A 218 -4.62 -6.06 26.99
CA ARG A 218 -4.45 -5.08 25.91
C ARG A 218 -3.30 -4.12 26.20
N ASP A 219 -3.20 -3.63 27.42
CA ASP A 219 -2.18 -2.65 27.82
C ASP A 219 -0.80 -3.31 27.90
N VAL A 220 -0.73 -4.53 28.37
CA VAL A 220 0.49 -5.37 28.37
C VAL A 220 0.97 -5.58 26.93
N LEU A 221 0.08 -5.92 26.00
CA LEU A 221 0.41 -6.13 24.60
C LEU A 221 0.95 -4.84 23.96
N VAL A 222 0.27 -3.71 24.15
CA VAL A 222 0.65 -2.43 23.55
C VAL A 222 1.95 -1.89 24.16
N SER A 223 2.09 -1.94 25.49
CA SER A 223 3.28 -1.42 26.18
C SER A 223 4.51 -2.28 25.89
N SER A 224 4.37 -3.61 25.86
CA SER A 224 5.47 -4.52 25.52
C SER A 224 5.91 -4.37 24.05
N GLY A 225 4.98 -4.25 23.10
CA GLY A 225 5.30 -3.95 21.72
C GLY A 225 6.02 -2.61 21.56
N THR A 226 5.58 -1.58 22.30
CA THR A 226 6.24 -0.26 22.33
C THR A 226 7.64 -0.33 22.94
N ALA A 227 7.82 -1.10 24.01
CA ALA A 227 9.13 -1.32 24.63
C ALA A 227 10.11 -1.97 23.63
N LEU A 228 9.69 -2.99 22.87
CA LEU A 228 10.51 -3.60 21.83
C LEU A 228 10.90 -2.61 20.74
N MET A 229 9.97 -1.78 20.25
CA MET A 229 10.28 -0.72 19.27
C MET A 229 11.23 0.34 19.82
N THR A 230 11.25 0.54 21.14
CA THR A 230 12.19 1.46 21.79
C THR A 230 13.58 0.83 21.92
N CYS A 231 13.66 -0.47 22.24
CA CYS A 231 14.91 -1.22 22.34
C CYS A 231 15.59 -1.41 20.99
N ALA A 232 14.80 -1.69 19.95
CA ALA A 232 15.26 -1.92 18.59
C ALA A 232 14.25 -1.27 17.62
N PRO A 233 14.52 -0.03 17.15
CA PRO A 233 13.57 0.70 16.30
C PRO A 233 13.17 -0.08 15.04
N GLU A 234 11.91 -0.46 14.98
CA GLU A 234 11.27 -1.18 13.88
C GLU A 234 9.87 -0.66 13.60
N ARG A 235 9.25 -1.18 12.52
CA ARG A 235 7.87 -0.86 12.23
C ARG A 235 6.93 -1.71 13.09
N ILE A 236 5.78 -1.17 13.46
CA ILE A 236 4.79 -1.91 14.29
C ILE A 236 4.40 -3.26 13.69
N ASN A 237 4.25 -3.36 12.37
CA ASN A 237 3.92 -4.62 11.71
C ASN A 237 5.05 -5.66 11.77
N GLU A 238 6.28 -5.25 11.99
CA GLU A 238 7.42 -6.16 12.20
C GLU A 238 7.39 -6.69 13.64
N VAL A 239 7.07 -5.83 14.61
CA VAL A 239 6.84 -6.26 16.02
C VAL A 239 5.71 -7.29 16.10
N LEU A 240 4.59 -7.06 15.41
CA LEU A 240 3.43 -7.97 15.40
C LEU A 240 3.71 -9.32 14.71
N ARG A 241 4.86 -9.47 14.06
CA ARG A 241 5.30 -10.69 13.38
C ARG A 241 6.46 -11.39 14.11
N LEU A 242 6.88 -10.89 15.25
CA LEU A 242 7.91 -11.54 16.04
C LEU A 242 7.47 -12.96 16.40
N THR A 243 8.39 -13.90 16.28
CA THR A 243 8.19 -15.28 16.68
C THR A 243 8.56 -15.45 18.16
N HIS A 244 8.06 -16.51 18.81
CA HIS A 244 8.36 -16.82 20.20
C HIS A 244 9.86 -17.00 20.47
N ASN A 245 10.65 -17.40 19.47
CA ASN A 245 12.10 -17.61 19.54
C ASN A 245 12.89 -16.43 18.92
N CYS A 246 12.36 -15.22 18.97
CA CYS A 246 13.00 -14.04 18.39
C CYS A 246 14.25 -13.56 19.15
N ILE A 247 14.50 -14.03 20.38
CA ILE A 247 15.67 -13.65 21.15
C ILE A 247 16.87 -14.48 20.71
N GLU A 248 17.96 -13.79 20.33
CA GLU A 248 19.22 -14.39 19.89
C GLU A 248 20.32 -14.04 20.88
N ASN A 249 21.13 -15.03 21.23
CA ASN A 249 22.36 -14.80 21.99
C ASN A 249 23.54 -14.68 21.00
N GLY A 250 24.34 -13.66 21.18
CA GLY A 250 25.48 -13.40 20.29
C GLY A 250 26.61 -14.39 20.50
N ASP A 251 27.28 -14.70 19.42
CA ASP A 251 28.51 -15.47 19.36
C ASP A 251 29.63 -14.68 18.69
N GLY A 252 30.84 -15.20 18.68
CA GLY A 252 32.01 -14.58 18.05
C GLY A 252 32.17 -13.10 18.45
N ARG A 253 32.10 -12.19 17.48
CA ARG A 253 32.22 -10.73 17.70
C ARG A 253 31.08 -10.13 18.51
N PHE A 254 29.96 -10.84 18.62
CA PHE A 254 28.78 -10.43 19.39
C PHE A 254 28.62 -11.22 20.71
N ALA A 255 29.63 -11.97 21.13
CA ALA A 255 29.59 -12.71 22.38
C ALA A 255 29.21 -11.80 23.55
N GLY A 256 28.22 -12.24 24.37
CA GLY A 256 27.67 -11.46 25.48
C GLY A 256 26.62 -10.42 25.11
N HIS A 257 26.33 -10.24 23.81
CA HIS A 257 25.22 -9.42 23.37
C HIS A 257 23.95 -10.25 23.15
N VAL A 258 22.81 -9.60 23.30
CA VAL A 258 21.50 -10.18 22.97
C VAL A 258 20.90 -9.39 21.80
N GLY A 259 20.31 -10.09 20.86
CA GLY A 259 19.64 -9.52 19.70
C GLY A 259 18.17 -9.93 19.60
N LEU A 260 17.44 -9.22 18.79
CA LEU A 260 16.08 -9.59 18.37
C LEU A 260 16.11 -9.94 16.87
N ARG A 261 15.63 -11.14 16.54
CA ARG A 261 15.42 -11.57 15.16
C ARG A 261 14.10 -11.03 14.65
N TRP A 262 14.17 -10.21 13.62
CA TRP A 262 13.03 -9.58 12.98
C TRP A 262 12.76 -10.21 11.63
N ALA A 263 11.50 -10.58 11.40
CA ALA A 263 11.06 -10.99 10.08
C ALA A 263 11.06 -9.77 9.14
N GLY A 264 11.84 -9.82 8.10
CA GLY A 264 11.94 -8.75 7.12
C GLY A 264 10.59 -8.42 6.49
N SER A 265 10.33 -7.14 6.23
CA SER A 265 9.14 -6.67 5.54
C SER A 265 9.52 -6.07 4.17
N LYS A 266 8.56 -6.02 3.24
CA LYS A 266 8.75 -5.44 1.89
C LYS A 266 9.90 -6.07 1.09
N GLY A 267 10.09 -7.39 1.21
CA GLY A 267 11.13 -8.12 0.48
C GLY A 267 12.53 -8.07 1.10
N ALA A 268 12.67 -7.49 2.30
CA ALA A 268 13.92 -7.58 3.05
C ALA A 268 14.05 -8.96 3.71
N ASN A 269 15.30 -9.44 3.81
CA ASN A 269 15.60 -10.66 4.55
C ASN A 269 15.42 -10.46 6.05
N ASP A 270 15.28 -11.56 6.77
CA ASP A 270 15.33 -11.56 8.23
C ASP A 270 16.66 -10.99 8.74
N THR A 271 16.58 -10.16 9.75
CA THR A 271 17.74 -9.49 10.34
C THR A 271 17.76 -9.65 11.84
N ILE A 272 18.98 -9.67 12.45
CA ILE A 272 19.16 -9.61 13.91
C ILE A 272 19.60 -8.20 14.26
N LYS A 273 18.86 -7.57 15.17
CA LYS A 273 19.25 -6.29 15.76
C LYS A 273 19.83 -6.52 17.15
N TRP A 274 21.09 -6.26 17.28
CA TRP A 274 21.80 -6.36 18.56
C TRP A 274 21.40 -5.21 19.46
N LEU A 275 21.02 -5.54 20.69
CA LEU A 275 20.49 -4.60 21.65
C LEU A 275 21.63 -3.94 22.47
N PRO A 276 21.48 -2.66 22.85
CA PRO A 276 22.31 -2.12 23.94
C PRO A 276 22.13 -2.96 25.19
N THR A 277 23.22 -3.27 25.89
CA THR A 277 23.21 -4.17 27.05
C THR A 277 22.20 -3.72 28.12
N VAL A 278 22.07 -2.41 28.34
CA VAL A 278 21.11 -1.83 29.28
C VAL A 278 19.64 -2.10 28.90
N MET A 279 19.34 -2.31 27.63
CA MET A 279 17.98 -2.58 27.14
C MET A 279 17.63 -4.07 27.10
N THR A 280 18.60 -4.94 27.27
CA THR A 280 18.41 -6.41 27.22
C THR A 280 17.36 -6.92 28.21
N PRO A 281 17.36 -6.51 29.51
CA PRO A 281 16.33 -6.97 30.45
C PRO A 281 14.92 -6.52 30.03
N VAL A 282 14.79 -5.29 29.53
CA VAL A 282 13.51 -4.73 29.06
C VAL A 282 12.96 -5.53 27.88
N ALA A 283 13.82 -5.81 26.90
CA ALA A 283 13.42 -6.59 25.72
C ALA A 283 13.02 -8.03 26.08
N LYS A 284 13.78 -8.70 26.93
CA LYS A 284 13.44 -10.05 27.44
C LYS A 284 12.10 -10.08 28.16
N GLN A 285 11.87 -9.11 29.06
CA GLN A 285 10.60 -8.99 29.78
C GLN A 285 9.44 -8.71 28.81
N ALA A 286 9.63 -7.82 27.83
CA ALA A 286 8.61 -7.50 26.85
C ALA A 286 8.22 -8.72 25.99
N VAL A 287 9.19 -9.54 25.56
CA VAL A 287 8.91 -10.79 24.85
C VAL A 287 8.17 -11.78 25.75
N ALA A 288 8.57 -11.95 27.00
CA ALA A 288 7.89 -12.83 27.94
C ALA A 288 6.44 -12.38 28.18
N ASN A 289 6.20 -11.09 28.37
CA ASN A 289 4.87 -10.53 28.52
C ASN A 289 3.98 -10.79 27.28
N LEU A 290 4.53 -10.57 26.08
CA LEU A 290 3.82 -10.83 24.82
C LEU A 290 3.47 -12.32 24.69
N MET A 291 4.39 -13.22 25.00
CA MET A 291 4.13 -14.67 24.98
C MET A 291 3.00 -15.04 25.94
N ALA A 292 3.05 -14.55 27.17
CA ALA A 292 2.03 -14.84 28.19
C ALA A 292 0.63 -14.35 27.76
N VAL A 293 0.53 -13.12 27.23
CA VAL A 293 -0.76 -12.53 26.80
C VAL A 293 -1.32 -13.18 25.56
N THR A 294 -0.46 -13.66 24.64
CA THR A 294 -0.90 -14.24 23.38
C THR A 294 -1.11 -15.75 23.43
N GLN A 295 -0.67 -16.43 24.52
CA GLN A 295 -0.78 -17.89 24.65
C GLN A 295 -2.19 -18.43 24.41
N PRO A 296 -3.28 -17.85 24.98
CA PRO A 296 -4.63 -18.36 24.74
C PRO A 296 -5.04 -18.31 23.26
N ALA A 297 -4.57 -17.30 22.52
CA ALA A 297 -4.86 -17.20 21.09
C ALA A 297 -4.02 -18.18 20.27
N GLN A 298 -2.80 -18.49 20.70
CA GLN A 298 -1.95 -19.50 20.07
C GLN A 298 -2.52 -20.90 20.27
N ASP A 299 -3.03 -21.21 21.44
CA ASP A 299 -3.64 -22.51 21.76
C ASP A 299 -4.91 -22.78 20.92
N ILE A 300 -5.65 -21.72 20.55
CA ILE A 300 -6.81 -21.83 19.65
C ILE A 300 -6.36 -22.03 18.18
N ALA A 301 -5.19 -21.51 17.81
CA ALA A 301 -4.71 -21.54 16.43
C ALA A 301 -3.87 -22.79 16.09
N ALA A 302 -3.45 -23.55 17.10
CA ALA A 302 -2.68 -24.79 16.96
C ALA A 302 -3.61 -25.99 16.69
#